data_598463c19a3ce90ec5ec723534f472b8
#
_entry.id   598463c19a3ce90ec5ec723534f472b8
#
_cell.length_a   1.000
_cell.length_b   1.000
_cell.length_c   1.000
_cell.angle_alpha   90.00
_cell.angle_beta   90.00
_cell.angle_gamma   90.00
#
_symmetry.space_group_name_H-M   'P 1'
#
loop_
_entity.id
_entity.type
_entity.pdbx_description
1 polymer ?
#
loop_
_entity_poly.entity_id
_entity_poly.type
_entity_poly.pdbx_seq_one_letter_code
_entity_poly.pdbx_strand_id
1 'polypeptide(L)'
;MIKDALYAVTHGQDLSYDLAKDTMNKIMSGEVAEVPMAGFLCALAAKGPTVDEVTAFAEVMREKAGSVPHEGTVVEIVGTGGDEANTFNISTTSGFIISAAGIPVAKHGNRSVSSKCGAADLIEALGAKLELNGEQNEAVLNKANMCFMFAPVYHQAMKYAGPVRKALGVRTVFNILGPLANPAGATVELWACTINL
;
A
#
# COMPACT_ATOMS: atom_id res chain seq x y z
N MET A 1 16.97 -9.84 -16.31
CA MET A 1 15.73 -9.24 -15.75
C MET A 1 15.92 -8.79 -14.31
N ILE A 2 15.71 -9.57 -13.22
CA ILE A 2 16.03 -9.04 -11.87
C ILE A 2 17.51 -8.65 -11.72
N LYS A 3 18.40 -9.40 -12.35
CA LYS A 3 19.83 -9.07 -12.35
C LYS A 3 20.14 -7.78 -13.12
N ASP A 4 19.44 -7.52 -14.20
CA ASP A 4 19.62 -6.30 -15.00
C ASP A 4 19.09 -5.08 -14.24
N ALA A 5 17.91 -5.21 -13.63
CA ALA A 5 17.36 -4.18 -12.76
C ALA A 5 18.27 -3.90 -11.53
N LEU A 6 18.75 -4.97 -10.87
CA LEU A 6 19.70 -4.86 -9.76
C LEU A 6 21.01 -4.19 -10.20
N TYR A 7 21.55 -4.58 -11.35
CA TYR A 7 22.75 -3.96 -11.92
C TYR A 7 22.54 -2.46 -12.15
N ALA A 8 21.45 -2.08 -12.82
CA ALA A 8 21.14 -0.68 -13.07
C ALA A 8 21.07 0.15 -11.78
N VAL A 9 20.24 -0.28 -10.81
CA VAL A 9 20.05 0.50 -9.58
C VAL A 9 21.29 0.55 -8.69
N THR A 10 22.15 -0.48 -8.70
CA THR A 10 23.43 -0.47 -7.98
C THR A 10 24.47 0.47 -8.60
N HIS A 11 24.30 0.83 -9.88
CA HIS A 11 25.12 1.83 -10.59
C HIS A 11 24.45 3.20 -10.63
N GLY A 12 23.40 3.43 -9.84
CA GLY A 12 22.68 4.71 -9.79
C GLY A 12 21.87 5.03 -11.05
N GLN A 13 21.61 4.03 -11.90
CA GLN A 13 20.85 4.21 -13.13
C GLN A 13 19.35 4.00 -12.88
N ASP A 14 18.54 4.81 -13.56
CA ASP A 14 17.10 4.67 -13.54
C ASP A 14 16.65 3.50 -14.39
N LEU A 15 15.60 2.81 -13.94
CA LEU A 15 14.97 1.76 -14.74
C LEU A 15 14.03 2.40 -15.77
N SER A 16 14.01 1.83 -16.98
CA SER A 16 12.90 2.12 -17.88
C SER A 16 11.59 1.64 -17.27
N TYR A 17 10.49 2.26 -17.66
CA TYR A 17 9.15 1.88 -17.21
C TYR A 17 8.88 0.37 -17.39
N ASP A 18 9.21 -0.17 -18.57
CA ASP A 18 8.99 -1.58 -18.90
C ASP A 18 9.85 -2.52 -18.03
N LEU A 19 11.11 -2.16 -17.77
CA LEU A 19 11.99 -2.96 -16.92
C LEU A 19 11.52 -2.91 -15.45
N ALA A 20 11.07 -1.76 -14.99
CA ALA A 20 10.49 -1.59 -13.65
C ALA A 20 9.21 -2.43 -13.51
N LYS A 21 8.28 -2.34 -14.47
CA LYS A 21 7.02 -3.10 -14.49
C LYS A 21 7.28 -4.61 -14.51
N ASP A 22 8.15 -5.10 -15.38
CA ASP A 22 8.51 -6.52 -15.45
C ASP A 22 9.18 -7.02 -14.17
N THR A 23 10.08 -6.22 -13.59
CA THR A 23 10.75 -6.55 -12.34
C THR A 23 9.74 -6.71 -11.18
N MET A 24 8.82 -5.75 -11.03
CA MET A 24 7.78 -5.81 -10.01
C MET A 24 6.82 -6.98 -10.25
N ASN A 25 6.43 -7.24 -11.51
CA ASN A 25 5.61 -8.39 -11.86
C ASN A 25 6.22 -9.70 -11.37
N LYS A 26 7.52 -9.90 -11.58
CA LYS A 26 8.23 -11.10 -11.13
C LYS A 26 8.35 -11.21 -9.62
N ILE A 27 8.62 -10.09 -8.95
CA ILE A 27 8.61 -10.04 -7.48
C ILE A 27 7.24 -10.48 -6.96
N MET A 28 6.17 -9.87 -7.49
CA MET A 28 4.80 -10.13 -7.05
C MET A 28 4.23 -11.47 -7.54
N SER A 29 4.92 -12.18 -8.43
CA SER A 29 4.59 -13.55 -8.85
C SER A 29 5.42 -14.61 -8.14
N GLY A 30 6.38 -14.22 -7.28
CA GLY A 30 7.24 -15.15 -6.55
C GLY A 30 8.36 -15.76 -7.39
N GLU A 31 8.68 -15.15 -8.54
CA GLU A 31 9.71 -15.64 -9.46
C GLU A 31 11.12 -15.13 -9.11
N VAL A 32 11.21 -14.27 -8.09
CA VAL A 32 12.47 -13.68 -7.64
C VAL A 32 12.85 -14.25 -6.27
N ALA A 33 14.05 -14.82 -6.16
CA ALA A 33 14.57 -15.28 -4.88
C ALA A 33 14.81 -14.13 -3.90
N GLU A 34 14.76 -14.41 -2.61
CA GLU A 34 14.82 -13.40 -1.53
C GLU A 34 16.10 -12.55 -1.56
N VAL A 35 17.25 -13.15 -1.81
CA VAL A 35 18.55 -12.44 -1.79
C VAL A 35 18.64 -11.37 -2.89
N PRO A 36 18.42 -11.68 -4.18
CA PRO A 36 18.41 -10.64 -5.23
C PRO A 36 17.28 -9.63 -5.04
N MET A 37 16.12 -10.00 -4.50
CA MET A 37 15.04 -9.08 -4.14
C MET A 37 15.49 -8.09 -3.06
N ALA A 38 16.11 -8.58 -1.99
CA ALA A 38 16.63 -7.73 -0.92
C ALA A 38 17.65 -6.73 -1.45
N GLY A 39 18.62 -7.21 -2.25
CA GLY A 39 19.62 -6.35 -2.89
C GLY A 39 19.00 -5.27 -3.76
N PHE A 40 18.01 -5.64 -4.58
CA PHE A 40 17.28 -4.70 -5.44
C PHE A 40 16.54 -3.63 -4.63
N LEU A 41 15.79 -4.03 -3.62
CA LEU A 41 15.01 -3.10 -2.79
C LEU A 41 15.90 -2.11 -2.03
N CYS A 42 17.03 -2.57 -1.49
CA CYS A 42 17.99 -1.70 -0.80
C CYS A 42 18.68 -0.74 -1.77
N ALA A 43 19.15 -1.23 -2.91
CA ALA A 43 19.82 -0.40 -3.91
C ALA A 43 18.88 0.65 -4.52
N LEU A 44 17.62 0.27 -4.81
CA LEU A 44 16.60 1.20 -5.28
C LEU A 44 16.27 2.27 -4.22
N ALA A 45 16.19 1.88 -2.94
CA ALA A 45 15.96 2.83 -1.86
C ALA A 45 17.14 3.81 -1.70
N ALA A 46 18.38 3.34 -1.84
CA ALA A 46 19.59 4.16 -1.77
C ALA A 46 19.71 5.12 -2.97
N LYS A 47 19.36 4.66 -4.18
CA LYS A 47 19.31 5.48 -5.40
C LYS A 47 18.22 6.57 -5.30
N GLY A 48 17.11 6.22 -4.69
CA GLY A 48 15.85 6.96 -4.77
C GLY A 48 15.05 6.59 -6.04
N PRO A 49 13.83 6.07 -5.90
CA PRO A 49 13.01 5.71 -7.05
C PRO A 49 12.52 6.95 -7.80
N THR A 50 12.47 6.87 -9.14
CA THR A 50 11.87 7.90 -9.99
C THR A 50 10.35 7.79 -10.02
N VAL A 51 9.68 8.83 -10.54
CA VAL A 51 8.22 8.84 -10.73
C VAL A 51 7.79 7.69 -11.65
N ASP A 52 8.51 7.45 -12.75
CA ASP A 52 8.22 6.39 -13.72
C ASP A 52 8.35 5.00 -13.08
N GLU A 53 9.41 4.77 -12.29
CA GLU A 53 9.58 3.53 -11.55
C GLU A 53 8.44 3.29 -10.55
N VAL A 54 8.08 4.32 -9.77
CA VAL A 54 6.97 4.23 -8.79
C VAL A 54 5.65 3.98 -9.51
N THR A 55 5.42 4.65 -10.63
CA THR A 55 4.19 4.48 -11.43
C THR A 55 4.08 3.05 -11.95
N ALA A 56 5.15 2.51 -12.54
CA ALA A 56 5.19 1.13 -13.03
C ALA A 56 4.94 0.11 -11.90
N PHE A 57 5.53 0.33 -10.72
CA PHE A 57 5.33 -0.54 -9.56
C PHE A 57 3.91 -0.47 -9.02
N ALA A 58 3.33 0.72 -8.93
CA ALA A 58 1.96 0.93 -8.45
C ALA A 58 0.93 0.27 -9.38
N GLU A 59 1.16 0.35 -10.69
CA GLU A 59 0.32 -0.28 -11.70
C GLU A 59 0.29 -1.81 -11.51
N VAL A 60 1.45 -2.44 -11.36
CA VAL A 60 1.52 -3.89 -11.09
C VAL A 60 0.83 -4.27 -9.79
N MET A 61 0.97 -3.46 -8.74
CA MET A 61 0.27 -3.72 -7.49
C MET A 61 -1.24 -3.65 -7.64
N ARG A 62 -1.75 -2.68 -8.40
CA ARG A 62 -3.18 -2.55 -8.73
C ARG A 62 -3.69 -3.72 -9.57
N GLU A 63 -2.94 -4.12 -10.61
CA GLU A 63 -3.28 -5.26 -11.47
C GLU A 63 -3.40 -6.59 -10.70
N LYS A 64 -2.61 -6.76 -9.65
CA LYS A 64 -2.58 -7.98 -8.82
C LYS A 64 -3.43 -7.88 -7.54
N ALA A 65 -4.00 -6.73 -7.26
CA ALA A 65 -4.88 -6.54 -6.11
C ALA A 65 -6.27 -7.14 -6.34
N GLY A 66 -6.90 -7.61 -5.27
CA GLY A 66 -8.34 -7.79 -5.26
C GLY A 66 -9.04 -6.44 -5.40
N SER A 67 -10.28 -6.42 -5.87
CA SER A 67 -11.05 -5.19 -6.05
C SER A 67 -12.28 -5.12 -5.13
N VAL A 68 -12.70 -3.90 -4.82
CA VAL A 68 -13.99 -3.59 -4.19
C VAL A 68 -14.84 -2.85 -5.23
N PRO A 69 -15.89 -3.48 -5.77
CA PRO A 69 -16.81 -2.79 -6.68
C PRO A 69 -17.52 -1.63 -5.96
N HIS A 70 -17.74 -0.54 -6.64
CA HIS A 70 -18.57 0.56 -6.13
C HIS A 70 -19.08 1.44 -7.28
N GLU A 71 -20.14 2.18 -7.03
CA GLU A 71 -20.64 3.22 -7.94
C GLU A 71 -20.24 4.60 -7.41
N GLY A 72 -19.90 5.49 -8.33
CA GLY A 72 -19.55 6.87 -7.99
C GLY A 72 -18.16 7.05 -7.39
N THR A 73 -17.96 8.21 -6.78
CA THR A 73 -16.65 8.60 -6.22
C THR A 73 -16.52 8.16 -4.77
N VAL A 74 -15.42 7.53 -4.42
CA VAL A 74 -15.03 7.20 -3.05
C VAL A 74 -13.75 7.92 -2.68
N VAL A 75 -13.61 8.25 -1.40
CA VAL A 75 -12.44 8.92 -0.84
C VAL A 75 -11.57 7.92 -0.08
N GLU A 76 -10.27 7.96 -0.31
CA GLU A 76 -9.26 7.32 0.54
C GLU A 76 -8.65 8.36 1.48
N ILE A 77 -8.43 7.99 2.74
CA ILE A 77 -7.61 8.78 3.67
C ILE A 77 -6.45 7.90 4.11
N VAL A 78 -5.26 8.23 3.66
CA VAL A 78 -4.11 7.36 3.82
C VAL A 78 -2.84 8.16 4.16
N GLY A 79 -1.88 7.49 4.76
CA GLY A 79 -0.52 7.99 4.94
C GLY A 79 0.46 6.87 4.65
N THR A 80 1.71 7.21 4.39
CA THR A 80 2.77 6.23 4.12
C THR A 80 3.11 5.37 5.35
N GLY A 81 2.71 5.80 6.55
CA GLY A 81 3.08 5.16 7.81
C GLY A 81 4.57 5.31 8.13
N GLY A 82 4.97 4.80 9.30
CA GLY A 82 6.38 4.77 9.68
C GLY A 82 7.01 6.15 9.86
N ASP A 83 6.23 7.16 10.25
CA ASP A 83 6.68 8.54 10.48
C ASP A 83 7.18 8.77 11.91
N GLU A 84 7.08 7.76 12.77
CA GLU A 84 7.50 7.80 14.19
C GLU A 84 6.87 8.94 15.02
N ALA A 85 5.83 9.60 14.48
CA ALA A 85 5.21 10.75 15.12
C ALA A 85 4.41 10.41 16.39
N ASN A 86 4.13 9.12 16.63
CA ASN A 86 3.41 8.62 17.79
C ASN A 86 2.04 9.30 18.05
N THR A 87 1.37 9.73 16.98
CA THR A 87 0.04 10.32 17.05
C THR A 87 -1.02 9.22 17.21
N PHE A 88 -2.26 9.62 17.58
CA PHE A 88 -3.41 8.73 17.43
C PHE A 88 -3.71 8.48 15.93
N ASN A 89 -4.61 7.54 15.63
CA ASN A 89 -4.95 7.16 14.24
C ASN A 89 -5.73 8.26 13.50
N ILE A 90 -5.05 9.37 13.18
CA ILE A 90 -5.63 10.57 12.57
C ILE A 90 -6.40 10.21 11.29
N SER A 91 -5.76 9.52 10.35
CA SER A 91 -6.38 9.16 9.07
C SER A 91 -7.63 8.30 9.24
N THR A 92 -7.63 7.34 10.18
CA THR A 92 -8.81 6.50 10.43
C THR A 92 -9.94 7.30 11.06
N THR A 93 -9.62 8.16 12.03
CA THR A 93 -10.59 9.06 12.69
C THR A 93 -11.20 10.05 11.67
N SER A 94 -10.37 10.63 10.81
CA SER A 94 -10.84 11.51 9.73
C SER A 94 -11.78 10.77 8.77
N GLY A 95 -11.52 9.49 8.47
CA GLY A 95 -12.40 8.66 7.65
C GLY A 95 -13.81 8.55 8.23
N PHE A 96 -13.96 8.35 9.52
CA PHE A 96 -15.27 8.33 10.18
C PHE A 96 -15.99 9.68 10.09
N ILE A 97 -15.26 10.79 10.27
CA ILE A 97 -15.84 12.15 10.19
C ILE A 97 -16.32 12.44 8.77
N ILE A 98 -15.50 12.13 7.76
CA ILE A 98 -15.83 12.34 6.34
C ILE A 98 -17.03 11.48 5.94
N SER A 99 -17.06 10.22 6.36
CA SER A 99 -18.19 9.32 6.13
C SER A 99 -19.48 9.84 6.79
N ALA A 100 -19.40 10.32 8.01
CA ALA A 100 -20.53 10.91 8.72
C ALA A 100 -21.05 12.20 8.07
N ALA A 101 -20.20 12.92 7.35
CA ALA A 101 -20.59 14.07 6.52
C ALA A 101 -21.25 13.68 5.17
N GLY A 102 -21.44 12.38 4.91
CA GLY A 102 -22.13 11.87 3.72
C GLY A 102 -21.21 11.56 2.53
N ILE A 103 -19.89 11.63 2.69
CA ILE A 103 -18.92 11.31 1.63
C ILE A 103 -18.47 9.85 1.78
N PRO A 104 -18.63 9.00 0.75
CA PRO A 104 -18.25 7.59 0.83
C PRO A 104 -16.73 7.41 1.00
N VAL A 105 -16.33 6.60 1.98
CA VAL A 105 -14.92 6.35 2.32
C VAL A 105 -14.56 4.89 2.09
N ALA A 106 -13.61 4.64 1.19
CA ALA A 106 -13.02 3.32 0.96
C ALA A 106 -11.59 3.30 1.52
N LYS A 107 -11.46 3.04 2.82
CA LYS A 107 -10.18 3.12 3.50
C LYS A 107 -9.37 1.84 3.35
N HIS A 108 -8.20 1.95 2.75
CA HIS A 108 -7.19 0.90 2.73
C HIS A 108 -6.25 1.03 3.94
N GLY A 109 -5.88 -0.09 4.54
CA GLY A 109 -5.00 -0.02 5.70
C GLY A 109 -4.47 -1.38 6.17
N ASN A 110 -3.52 -1.32 7.10
CA ASN A 110 -2.86 -2.48 7.67
C ASN A 110 -2.73 -2.34 9.19
N ARG A 111 -2.22 -3.41 9.82
CA ARG A 111 -1.77 -3.38 11.22
C ARG A 111 -0.56 -2.48 11.36
N SER A 112 -0.27 -2.09 12.59
CA SER A 112 0.93 -1.31 12.91
C SER A 112 2.21 -2.04 12.51
N VAL A 113 3.18 -1.26 11.99
CA VAL A 113 4.56 -1.72 11.77
C VAL A 113 5.50 -1.10 12.82
N SER A 114 5.35 0.19 13.10
CA SER A 114 6.22 0.96 14.01
C SER A 114 5.46 1.63 15.15
N SER A 115 4.17 1.93 14.97
CA SER A 115 3.33 2.55 16.00
C SER A 115 2.72 1.51 16.95
N LYS A 116 2.11 1.97 18.04
CA LYS A 116 1.45 1.10 19.04
C LYS A 116 0.09 0.58 18.56
N CYS A 117 -0.52 1.20 17.55
CA CYS A 117 -1.84 0.86 17.05
C CYS A 117 -1.97 1.31 15.59
N GLY A 118 -2.10 0.36 14.67
CA GLY A 118 -2.37 0.63 13.26
C GLY A 118 -3.85 0.85 12.97
N ALA A 119 -4.17 1.18 11.73
CA ALA A 119 -5.56 1.39 11.32
C ALA A 119 -6.42 0.12 11.52
N ALA A 120 -5.90 -1.04 11.15
CA ALA A 120 -6.59 -2.31 11.33
C ALA A 120 -6.79 -2.65 12.81
N ASP A 121 -5.80 -2.38 13.65
CA ASP A 121 -5.89 -2.64 15.10
C ASP A 121 -7.02 -1.81 15.73
N LEU A 122 -7.17 -0.55 15.32
CA LEU A 122 -8.27 0.32 15.79
C LEU A 122 -9.63 -0.20 15.31
N ILE A 123 -9.76 -0.53 14.03
CA ILE A 123 -11.02 -1.02 13.43
C ILE A 123 -11.47 -2.34 14.12
N GLU A 124 -10.53 -3.23 14.38
CA GLU A 124 -10.78 -4.48 15.10
C GLU A 124 -11.18 -4.24 16.56
N ALA A 125 -10.51 -3.32 17.25
CA ALA A 125 -10.86 -2.94 18.63
C ALA A 125 -12.26 -2.31 18.74
N LEU A 126 -12.74 -1.66 17.67
CA LEU A 126 -14.11 -1.15 17.59
C LEU A 126 -15.15 -2.26 17.27
N GLY A 127 -14.72 -3.52 17.12
CA GLY A 127 -15.57 -4.68 16.88
C GLY A 127 -15.88 -4.95 15.42
N ALA A 128 -15.25 -4.26 14.46
CA ALA A 128 -15.45 -4.54 13.04
C ALA A 128 -14.61 -5.71 12.58
N LYS A 129 -15.14 -6.50 11.63
CA LYS A 129 -14.44 -7.61 11.02
C LYS A 129 -13.49 -7.11 9.94
N LEU A 130 -12.22 -7.52 9.99
CA LEU A 130 -11.19 -7.10 9.03
C LEU A 130 -11.18 -7.91 7.75
N GLU A 131 -11.40 -9.22 7.84
CA GLU A 131 -11.26 -10.16 6.73
C GLU A 131 -12.54 -10.21 5.89
N LEU A 132 -12.82 -9.12 5.20
CA LEU A 132 -13.93 -9.00 4.26
C LEU A 132 -13.39 -9.00 2.83
N ASN A 133 -14.05 -9.77 1.93
CA ASN A 133 -13.76 -9.75 0.50
C ASN A 133 -14.36 -8.50 -0.19
N GLY A 134 -14.16 -8.37 -1.51
CA GLY A 134 -14.63 -7.21 -2.28
C GLY A 134 -16.14 -6.99 -2.20
N GLU A 135 -16.94 -8.04 -2.42
CA GLU A 135 -18.41 -7.96 -2.37
C GLU A 135 -18.93 -7.61 -0.97
N GLN A 136 -18.31 -8.15 0.07
CA GLN A 136 -18.67 -7.84 1.46
C GLN A 136 -18.34 -6.38 1.80
N ASN A 137 -17.17 -5.88 1.36
CA ASN A 137 -16.79 -4.49 1.57
C ASN A 137 -17.64 -3.53 0.73
N GLU A 138 -18.07 -3.91 -0.47
CA GLU A 138 -19.07 -3.18 -1.24
C GLU A 138 -20.39 -3.03 -0.47
N ALA A 139 -20.91 -4.14 0.07
CA ALA A 139 -22.13 -4.11 0.87
C ALA A 139 -22.00 -3.23 2.12
N VAL A 140 -20.83 -3.25 2.79
CA VAL A 140 -20.54 -2.39 3.93
C VAL A 140 -20.45 -0.93 3.50
N LEU A 141 -19.75 -0.62 2.40
CA LEU A 141 -19.64 0.73 1.85
C LEU A 141 -21.01 1.33 1.53
N ASN A 142 -21.85 0.57 0.83
CA ASN A 142 -23.19 0.99 0.45
C ASN A 142 -24.12 1.21 1.65
N LYS A 143 -23.94 0.46 2.73
CA LYS A 143 -24.81 0.53 3.91
C LYS A 143 -24.33 1.51 4.98
N ALA A 144 -23.01 1.58 5.20
CA ALA A 144 -22.39 2.36 6.26
C ALA A 144 -21.64 3.60 5.75
N ASN A 145 -21.61 3.83 4.45
CA ASN A 145 -20.88 4.92 3.79
C ASN A 145 -19.36 4.90 4.06
N MET A 146 -18.85 3.82 4.64
CA MET A 146 -17.42 3.59 4.87
C MET A 146 -17.14 2.09 4.88
N CYS A 147 -16.07 1.66 4.21
CA CYS A 147 -15.51 0.32 4.35
C CYS A 147 -14.03 0.36 4.72
N PHE A 148 -13.53 -0.76 5.25
CA PHE A 148 -12.12 -0.94 5.57
C PHE A 148 -11.56 -2.12 4.80
N MET A 149 -10.62 -1.85 3.91
CA MET A 149 -9.95 -2.85 3.10
C MET A 149 -8.63 -3.25 3.77
N PHE A 150 -8.63 -4.42 4.40
CA PHE A 150 -7.45 -4.95 5.08
C PHE A 150 -6.41 -5.43 4.07
N ALA A 151 -5.25 -4.79 4.02
CA ALA A 151 -4.23 -4.98 2.99
C ALA A 151 -3.84 -6.46 2.73
N PRO A 152 -3.70 -7.35 3.73
CA PRO A 152 -3.39 -8.75 3.48
C PRO A 152 -4.45 -9.52 2.68
N VAL A 153 -5.72 -9.12 2.76
CA VAL A 153 -6.80 -9.73 2.00
C VAL A 153 -6.72 -9.36 0.52
N TYR A 154 -6.41 -8.10 0.23
CA TYR A 154 -6.43 -7.58 -1.14
C TYR A 154 -5.11 -7.71 -1.88
N HIS A 155 -3.99 -7.61 -1.18
CA HIS A 155 -2.65 -7.70 -1.77
C HIS A 155 -1.97 -9.02 -1.44
N GLN A 156 -2.60 -10.14 -1.81
CA GLN A 156 -2.10 -11.48 -1.52
C GLN A 156 -0.69 -11.74 -2.12
N ALA A 157 -0.36 -11.10 -3.23
CA ALA A 157 0.96 -11.18 -3.84
C ALA A 157 2.09 -10.62 -2.94
N MET A 158 1.74 -9.80 -1.95
CA MET A 158 2.70 -9.32 -0.94
C MET A 158 3.31 -10.43 -0.08
N LYS A 159 2.73 -11.64 -0.08
CA LYS A 159 3.32 -12.82 0.59
C LYS A 159 4.74 -13.13 0.12
N TYR A 160 5.09 -12.76 -1.11
CA TYR A 160 6.43 -12.96 -1.68
C TYR A 160 7.44 -11.90 -1.24
N ALA A 161 7.02 -10.64 -1.15
CA ALA A 161 7.90 -9.53 -0.74
C ALA A 161 7.89 -9.28 0.79
N GLY A 162 6.82 -9.67 1.47
CA GLY A 162 6.62 -9.41 2.91
C GLY A 162 7.73 -9.94 3.80
N PRO A 163 8.16 -11.21 3.69
CA PRO A 163 9.26 -11.77 4.48
C PRO A 163 10.56 -11.00 4.29
N VAL A 164 10.91 -10.67 3.04
CA VAL A 164 12.13 -9.89 2.70
C VAL A 164 12.07 -8.50 3.33
N ARG A 165 10.95 -7.79 3.19
CA ARG A 165 10.76 -6.47 3.81
C ARG A 165 10.89 -6.49 5.32
N LYS A 166 10.30 -7.54 5.95
CA LYS A 166 10.39 -7.73 7.40
C LYS A 166 11.83 -8.00 7.85
N ALA A 167 12.55 -8.82 7.11
CA ALA A 167 13.94 -9.15 7.40
C ALA A 167 14.88 -7.95 7.22
N LEU A 168 14.62 -7.11 6.21
CA LEU A 168 15.40 -5.89 5.97
C LEU A 168 15.22 -4.84 7.06
N GLY A 169 14.01 -4.68 7.59
CA GLY A 169 13.71 -3.70 8.65
C GLY A 169 13.89 -2.23 8.26
N VAL A 170 14.08 -1.94 6.98
CA VAL A 170 14.24 -0.57 6.44
C VAL A 170 13.10 -0.16 5.53
N ARG A 171 12.95 1.15 5.31
CA ARG A 171 11.99 1.66 4.34
C ARG A 171 12.41 1.30 2.91
N THR A 172 11.46 0.86 2.11
CA THR A 172 11.64 0.52 0.70
C THR A 172 10.55 1.17 -0.13
N VAL A 173 10.59 1.01 -1.44
CA VAL A 173 9.54 1.52 -2.36
C VAL A 173 8.13 1.05 -1.95
N PHE A 174 7.99 -0.13 -1.36
CA PHE A 174 6.70 -0.62 -0.87
C PHE A 174 6.04 0.26 0.20
N ASN A 175 6.79 1.13 0.87
CA ASN A 175 6.22 2.05 1.86
C ASN A 175 5.44 3.19 1.22
N ILE A 176 5.73 3.53 -0.03
CA ILE A 176 5.01 4.55 -0.79
C ILE A 176 3.97 3.95 -1.74
N LEU A 177 4.06 2.66 -2.07
CA LEU A 177 3.13 1.99 -2.99
C LEU A 177 1.77 1.68 -2.34
N GLY A 178 1.71 1.51 -1.02
CA GLY A 178 0.47 1.20 -0.32
C GLY A 178 -0.66 2.21 -0.60
N PRO A 179 -0.42 3.52 -0.40
CA PRO A 179 -1.39 4.56 -0.77
C PRO A 179 -1.80 4.53 -2.24
N LEU A 180 -0.87 4.26 -3.15
CA LEU A 180 -1.10 4.26 -4.60
C LEU A 180 -1.85 3.03 -5.13
N ALA A 181 -2.17 2.07 -4.26
CA ALA A 181 -2.74 0.78 -4.67
C ALA A 181 -4.05 0.46 -3.94
N ASN A 182 -4.93 1.46 -3.79
CA ASN A 182 -6.24 1.28 -3.16
C ASN A 182 -7.11 0.29 -3.95
N PRO A 183 -7.63 -0.79 -3.31
CA PRO A 183 -8.42 -1.83 -3.98
C PRO A 183 -9.77 -1.36 -4.53
N ALA A 184 -10.32 -0.25 -4.05
CA ALA A 184 -11.52 0.36 -4.61
C ALA A 184 -11.21 1.32 -5.77
N GLY A 185 -9.92 1.52 -6.11
CA GLY A 185 -9.56 2.45 -7.17
C GLY A 185 -9.94 3.90 -6.86
N ALA A 186 -9.90 4.30 -5.59
CA ALA A 186 -10.25 5.66 -5.16
C ALA A 186 -9.50 6.70 -6.00
N THR A 187 -10.24 7.65 -6.56
CA THR A 187 -9.71 8.74 -7.40
C THR A 187 -9.53 10.04 -6.61
N VAL A 188 -10.02 10.07 -5.38
CA VAL A 188 -9.84 11.17 -4.43
C VAL A 188 -9.11 10.63 -3.21
N GLU A 189 -7.95 11.19 -2.93
CA GLU A 189 -7.11 10.76 -1.82
C GLU A 189 -6.72 11.95 -0.94
N LEU A 190 -6.93 11.81 0.37
CA LEU A 190 -6.41 12.73 1.38
C LEU A 190 -5.15 12.11 2.00
N TRP A 191 -4.00 12.68 1.67
CA TRP A 191 -2.71 12.21 2.16
C TRP A 191 -2.36 12.86 3.49
N ALA A 192 -2.22 12.03 4.53
CA ALA A 192 -1.65 12.46 5.81
C ALA A 192 -0.12 12.35 5.72
N CYS A 193 0.54 13.49 5.61
CA CYS A 193 2.00 13.57 5.57
C CYS A 193 2.51 14.25 6.84
N THR A 194 3.53 13.68 7.46
CA THR A 194 4.29 14.37 8.50
C THR A 194 5.35 15.23 7.84
N ILE A 195 5.28 16.52 8.04
CA ILE A 195 6.33 17.45 7.61
C ILE A 195 7.28 17.58 8.81
N ASN A 196 8.51 17.16 8.66
CA ASN A 196 9.57 17.58 9.60
C ASN A 196 9.87 19.05 9.32
N LEU A 197 9.35 19.94 10.18
CA LEU A 197 9.68 21.36 10.21
C LEU A 197 11.04 21.55 10.85
#